data_ce41352cc0ba57066d28bb00a1039b27
#
_entry.id   ce41352cc0ba57066d28bb00a1039b27
#
_cell.length_a   1.000
_cell.length_b   1.000
_cell.length_c   1.000
_cell.angle_alpha   90.00
_cell.angle_beta   90.00
_cell.angle_gamma   90.00
#
_symmetry.space_group_name_H-M   'P 1'
#
loop_
_entity.id
_entity.type
_entity.pdbx_description
1 polymer ?
#
loop_
_entity_poly.entity_id
_entity_poly.type
_entity_poly.pdbx_seq_one_letter_code
_entity_poly.pdbx_strand_id
1 'polypeptide(L)'
;MSVQGFGVHTSMWTMNWDRDGAERAIAAAVKYKMDFIEIALLNAPAVDAAHTRALLDKHELSAVCSLGLPESAWASVRPDAAIEHLRVAIDKTAEMGAVALSGVIFGGIGERTGVPPTEGEYENIARVLTAASKHARTRGIELGVEAVNRYENHLINTGWQAVQMIERVGADNIFVHLDTYHMNIEEKGAANGILDAREHLKYIHLSESDRGTPGYGNCPWDEIYAALAAIGFRGGLAMESFINMPPEVAYGLAVWRPVAKDEEEVMGNGLPFLRNKAKQYGLI
;
A
#
# COMPACT_ATOMS: atom_id res chain seq x y z
N MET A 1 3.47 -6.09 -14.62
CA MET A 1 2.00 -6.36 -14.75
C MET A 1 1.43 -6.19 -13.36
N SER A 2 0.69 -5.12 -13.12
CA SER A 2 0.06 -4.83 -11.83
C SER A 2 -1.05 -5.84 -11.53
N VAL A 3 -1.28 -6.13 -10.25
CA VAL A 3 -2.43 -6.93 -9.83
C VAL A 3 -3.75 -6.24 -10.19
N GLN A 4 -4.80 -7.04 -10.37
CA GLN A 4 -6.17 -6.60 -10.65
C GLN A 4 -7.14 -7.32 -9.71
N GLY A 5 -8.31 -6.76 -9.51
CA GLY A 5 -9.35 -7.35 -8.68
C GLY A 5 -9.22 -6.98 -7.21
N PHE A 6 -9.74 -7.84 -6.33
CA PHE A 6 -9.77 -7.63 -4.89
C PHE A 6 -8.64 -8.35 -4.16
N GLY A 7 -7.88 -7.58 -3.39
CA GLY A 7 -6.87 -8.09 -2.47
C GLY A 7 -7.12 -7.68 -1.03
N VAL A 8 -6.20 -8.06 -0.17
CA VAL A 8 -6.22 -7.74 1.25
C VAL A 8 -4.81 -7.56 1.79
N HIS A 9 -4.62 -6.53 2.61
CA HIS A 9 -3.38 -6.30 3.33
C HIS A 9 -3.26 -7.27 4.53
N THR A 10 -2.06 -7.80 4.76
CA THR A 10 -1.82 -8.84 5.79
C THR A 10 -2.00 -8.37 7.22
N SER A 11 -2.09 -7.05 7.49
CA SER A 11 -2.44 -6.48 8.80
C SER A 11 -3.71 -7.07 9.43
N MET A 12 -4.60 -7.59 8.60
CA MET A 12 -5.79 -8.32 9.07
C MET A 12 -5.44 -9.53 9.95
N TRP A 13 -4.30 -10.17 9.69
CA TRP A 13 -3.95 -11.45 10.33
C TRP A 13 -2.56 -11.46 10.97
N THR A 14 -1.61 -10.75 10.38
CA THR A 14 -0.24 -10.69 10.86
C THR A 14 0.52 -9.47 10.32
N MET A 15 1.35 -8.89 11.18
CA MET A 15 2.38 -7.92 10.79
C MET A 15 3.77 -8.56 10.74
N ASN A 16 3.90 -9.82 11.17
CA ASN A 16 5.15 -10.58 11.11
C ASN A 16 5.05 -11.62 9.98
N TRP A 17 5.88 -11.48 8.95
CA TRP A 17 5.90 -12.39 7.81
C TRP A 17 6.92 -13.52 8.02
N ASP A 18 6.70 -14.33 9.08
CA ASP A 18 7.34 -15.61 9.27
C ASP A 18 6.54 -16.75 8.60
N ARG A 19 6.98 -18.01 8.75
CA ARG A 19 6.31 -19.15 8.13
C ARG A 19 4.85 -19.30 8.59
N ASP A 20 4.60 -19.21 9.88
CA ASP A 20 3.27 -19.38 10.48
C ASP A 20 2.34 -18.20 10.06
N GLY A 21 2.87 -16.98 10.03
CA GLY A 21 2.17 -15.79 9.56
C GLY A 21 1.79 -15.91 8.08
N ALA A 22 2.72 -16.36 7.24
CA ALA A 22 2.48 -16.58 5.81
C ALA A 22 1.40 -17.65 5.56
N GLU A 23 1.49 -18.79 6.23
CA GLU A 23 0.50 -19.87 6.10
C GLU A 23 -0.90 -19.42 6.52
N ARG A 24 -1.00 -18.72 7.67
CA ARG A 24 -2.28 -18.20 8.18
C ARG A 24 -2.89 -17.16 7.24
N ALA A 25 -2.11 -16.17 6.82
CA ALA A 25 -2.62 -15.08 5.99
C ALA A 25 -3.01 -15.55 4.58
N ILE A 26 -2.21 -16.42 3.95
CA ILE A 26 -2.51 -16.98 2.63
C ILE A 26 -3.75 -17.89 2.71
N ALA A 27 -3.88 -18.75 3.72
CA ALA A 27 -5.06 -19.57 3.90
C ALA A 27 -6.33 -18.74 4.09
N ALA A 28 -6.24 -17.62 4.83
CA ALA A 28 -7.36 -16.69 5.01
C ALA A 28 -7.70 -15.98 3.69
N ALA A 29 -6.72 -15.46 2.93
CA ALA A 29 -6.97 -14.86 1.63
C ALA A 29 -7.69 -15.82 0.67
N VAL A 30 -7.28 -17.07 0.64
CA VAL A 30 -7.93 -18.14 -0.15
C VAL A 30 -9.37 -18.40 0.34
N LYS A 31 -9.59 -18.51 1.66
CA LYS A 31 -10.93 -18.68 2.28
C LYS A 31 -11.90 -17.58 1.81
N TYR A 32 -11.43 -16.33 1.76
CA TYR A 32 -12.24 -15.17 1.37
C TYR A 32 -12.21 -14.88 -0.14
N LYS A 33 -11.62 -15.78 -0.94
CA LYS A 33 -11.55 -15.68 -2.42
C LYS A 33 -10.96 -14.35 -2.88
N MET A 34 -9.78 -14.03 -2.36
CA MET A 34 -9.03 -12.88 -2.82
C MET A 34 -8.27 -13.21 -4.10
N ASP A 35 -8.17 -12.22 -4.99
CA ASP A 35 -7.39 -12.32 -6.23
C ASP A 35 -5.89 -12.15 -5.95
N PHE A 36 -5.56 -11.41 -4.89
CA PHE A 36 -4.18 -11.21 -4.45
C PHE A 36 -4.10 -10.92 -2.94
N ILE A 37 -2.87 -11.00 -2.41
CA ILE A 37 -2.53 -10.63 -1.03
C ILE A 37 -1.46 -9.53 -1.04
N GLU A 38 -1.55 -8.58 -0.12
CA GLU A 38 -0.50 -7.59 0.11
C GLU A 38 0.28 -7.91 1.38
N ILE A 39 1.57 -8.18 1.21
CA ILE A 39 2.48 -8.62 2.26
C ILE A 39 3.19 -7.42 2.87
N ALA A 40 2.95 -7.14 4.15
CA ALA A 40 3.71 -6.13 4.90
C ALA A 40 5.17 -6.61 5.07
N LEU A 41 6.09 -5.99 4.31
CA LEU A 41 7.50 -6.40 4.25
C LEU A 41 8.37 -5.60 5.24
N LEU A 42 8.04 -5.70 6.54
CA LEU A 42 8.71 -4.92 7.59
C LEU A 42 10.17 -5.33 7.83
N ASN A 43 10.51 -6.60 7.56
CA ASN A 43 11.87 -7.14 7.73
C ASN A 43 12.24 -8.04 6.56
N ALA A 44 12.47 -7.43 5.39
CA ALA A 44 12.77 -8.15 4.16
C ALA A 44 13.89 -9.21 4.28
N PRO A 45 15.03 -8.95 4.97
CA PRO A 45 16.09 -9.95 5.11
C PRO A 45 15.66 -11.23 5.81
N ALA A 46 14.69 -11.19 6.73
CA ALA A 46 14.26 -12.34 7.53
C ALA A 46 13.21 -13.22 6.82
N VAL A 47 12.66 -12.78 5.69
CA VAL A 47 11.59 -13.48 4.98
C VAL A 47 12.10 -14.76 4.30
N ASP A 48 11.41 -15.89 4.54
CA ASP A 48 11.59 -17.11 3.77
C ASP A 48 10.83 -17.00 2.44
N ALA A 49 11.51 -16.43 1.45
CA ALA A 49 10.91 -16.18 0.14
C ALA A 49 10.54 -17.47 -0.61
N ALA A 50 11.33 -18.52 -0.46
CA ALA A 50 11.05 -19.80 -1.13
C ALA A 50 9.78 -20.46 -0.58
N HIS A 51 9.58 -20.43 0.75
CA HIS A 51 8.36 -20.91 1.38
C HIS A 51 7.14 -20.09 0.97
N THR A 52 7.23 -18.76 1.02
CA THR A 52 6.17 -17.85 0.58
C THR A 52 5.77 -18.12 -0.86
N ARG A 53 6.76 -18.21 -1.77
CA ARG A 53 6.52 -18.50 -3.18
C ARG A 53 5.79 -19.83 -3.38
N ALA A 54 6.24 -20.89 -2.71
CA ALA A 54 5.60 -22.20 -2.81
C ALA A 54 4.13 -22.18 -2.36
N LEU A 55 3.79 -21.38 -1.34
CA LEU A 55 2.41 -21.19 -0.89
C LEU A 55 1.58 -20.41 -1.90
N LEU A 56 2.10 -19.31 -2.44
CA LEU A 56 1.42 -18.50 -3.46
C LEU A 56 1.16 -19.32 -4.72
N ASP A 57 2.18 -20.04 -5.23
CA ASP A 57 2.06 -20.90 -6.40
C ASP A 57 1.04 -22.04 -6.17
N LYS A 58 1.05 -22.68 -5.00
CA LYS A 58 0.10 -23.74 -4.62
C LYS A 58 -1.35 -23.28 -4.66
N HIS A 59 -1.61 -22.04 -4.30
CA HIS A 59 -2.97 -21.49 -4.21
C HIS A 59 -3.34 -20.59 -5.38
N GLU A 60 -2.44 -20.44 -6.39
CA GLU A 60 -2.63 -19.56 -7.55
C GLU A 60 -2.96 -18.12 -7.13
N LEU A 61 -2.39 -17.67 -5.99
CA LEU A 61 -2.63 -16.36 -5.40
C LEU A 61 -1.53 -15.38 -5.82
N SER A 62 -1.91 -14.26 -6.42
CA SER A 62 -0.99 -13.16 -6.71
C SER A 62 -0.58 -12.44 -5.45
N ALA A 63 0.56 -11.74 -5.48
CA ALA A 63 1.04 -10.96 -4.34
C ALA A 63 1.63 -9.61 -4.73
N VAL A 64 1.46 -8.65 -3.84
CA VAL A 64 2.16 -7.37 -3.78
C VAL A 64 2.88 -7.30 -2.44
N CYS A 65 3.99 -6.59 -2.35
CA CYS A 65 4.60 -6.25 -1.08
C CYS A 65 4.45 -4.76 -0.79
N SER A 66 4.42 -4.40 0.49
CA SER A 66 4.46 -2.99 0.91
C SER A 66 5.39 -2.77 2.09
N LEU A 67 5.96 -1.58 2.19
CA LEU A 67 6.76 -1.13 3.31
C LEU A 67 6.75 0.39 3.49
N GLY A 68 7.10 0.85 4.68
CA GLY A 68 7.65 2.17 4.93
C GLY A 68 9.14 2.04 5.28
N LEU A 69 9.96 3.01 4.89
CA LEU A 69 11.39 3.00 5.20
C LEU A 69 11.61 3.21 6.71
N PRO A 70 12.55 2.48 7.33
CA PRO A 70 12.93 2.75 8.72
C PRO A 70 13.67 4.09 8.81
N GLU A 71 13.71 4.68 10.00
CA GLU A 71 14.38 5.97 10.23
C GLU A 71 15.84 5.98 9.74
N SER A 72 16.54 4.86 9.88
CA SER A 72 17.91 4.70 9.39
C SER A 72 18.06 4.77 7.86
N ALA A 73 16.94 4.76 7.12
CA ALA A 73 16.89 4.75 5.66
C ALA A 73 15.84 5.71 5.07
N TRP A 74 15.41 6.75 5.80
CA TRP A 74 14.52 7.76 5.23
C TRP A 74 15.16 8.42 4.01
N ALA A 75 14.48 8.36 2.88
CA ALA A 75 15.04 8.80 1.59
C ALA A 75 15.37 10.30 1.56
N SER A 76 14.60 11.13 2.25
CA SER A 76 14.76 12.57 2.33
C SER A 76 16.14 13.00 2.89
N VAL A 77 16.69 12.24 3.85
CA VAL A 77 17.91 12.59 4.60
C VAL A 77 19.03 11.55 4.50
N ARG A 78 18.72 10.32 4.08
CA ARG A 78 19.69 9.19 3.98
C ARG A 78 19.52 8.43 2.65
N PRO A 79 19.66 9.12 1.50
CA PRO A 79 19.33 8.54 0.20
C PRO A 79 20.14 7.27 -0.13
N ASP A 80 21.42 7.18 0.25
CA ASP A 80 22.23 5.98 -0.04
C ASP A 80 21.77 4.77 0.77
N ALA A 81 21.40 4.95 2.04
CA ALA A 81 20.85 3.90 2.88
C ALA A 81 19.45 3.46 2.38
N ALA A 82 18.64 4.40 1.91
CA ALA A 82 17.34 4.12 1.30
C ALA A 82 17.46 3.27 0.04
N ILE A 83 18.42 3.61 -0.84
CA ILE A 83 18.69 2.83 -2.07
C ILE A 83 19.03 1.38 -1.73
N GLU A 84 19.93 1.17 -0.77
CA GLU A 84 20.33 -0.18 -0.37
C GLU A 84 19.18 -0.96 0.28
N HIS A 85 18.39 -0.29 1.14
CA HIS A 85 17.22 -0.91 1.77
C HIS A 85 16.18 -1.35 0.73
N LEU A 86 15.85 -0.47 -0.22
CA LEU A 86 14.91 -0.77 -1.29
C LEU A 86 15.45 -1.86 -2.23
N ARG A 87 16.76 -1.89 -2.50
CA ARG A 87 17.38 -2.95 -3.30
C ARG A 87 17.10 -4.33 -2.69
N VAL A 88 17.33 -4.49 -1.38
CA VAL A 88 17.07 -5.74 -0.67
C VAL A 88 15.58 -6.08 -0.68
N ALA A 89 14.70 -5.11 -0.45
CA ALA A 89 13.25 -5.31 -0.47
C ALA A 89 12.73 -5.71 -1.85
N ILE A 90 13.22 -5.08 -2.93
CA ILE A 90 12.87 -5.41 -4.31
C ILE A 90 13.32 -6.83 -4.67
N ASP A 91 14.55 -7.21 -4.30
CA ASP A 91 15.06 -8.57 -4.53
C ASP A 91 14.18 -9.60 -3.82
N LYS A 92 13.82 -9.35 -2.57
CA LYS A 92 12.96 -10.23 -1.78
C LYS A 92 11.55 -10.32 -2.34
N THR A 93 10.97 -9.19 -2.78
CA THR A 93 9.67 -9.14 -3.48
C THR A 93 9.68 -10.05 -4.71
N ALA A 94 10.71 -9.95 -5.55
CA ALA A 94 10.86 -10.78 -6.74
C ALA A 94 11.08 -12.28 -6.40
N GLU A 95 11.87 -12.59 -5.37
CA GLU A 95 12.11 -13.96 -4.91
C GLU A 95 10.82 -14.65 -4.45
N MET A 96 9.93 -13.92 -3.77
CA MET A 96 8.61 -14.42 -3.37
C MET A 96 7.63 -14.61 -4.54
N GLY A 97 7.93 -14.08 -5.72
CA GLY A 97 7.01 -14.10 -6.86
C GLY A 97 5.96 -13.00 -6.83
N ALA A 98 6.07 -12.03 -5.93
CA ALA A 98 5.22 -10.84 -5.94
C ALA A 98 5.58 -9.94 -7.14
N VAL A 99 4.61 -9.13 -7.59
CA VAL A 99 4.73 -8.37 -8.85
C VAL A 99 5.02 -6.89 -8.64
N ALA A 100 4.83 -6.37 -7.44
CA ALA A 100 5.09 -4.97 -7.09
C ALA A 100 5.55 -4.82 -5.64
N LEU A 101 6.30 -3.73 -5.40
CA LEU A 101 6.62 -3.22 -4.07
C LEU A 101 6.03 -1.82 -3.96
N SER A 102 5.15 -1.58 -2.99
CA SER A 102 4.41 -0.35 -2.81
C SER A 102 4.56 0.23 -1.40
N GLY A 103 3.77 1.24 -1.06
CA GLY A 103 3.76 1.87 0.25
C GLY A 103 4.55 3.16 0.31
N VAL A 104 5.04 3.49 1.51
CA VAL A 104 5.82 4.70 1.78
C VAL A 104 7.29 4.46 1.42
N ILE A 105 7.53 4.01 0.18
CA ILE A 105 8.88 3.66 -0.32
C ILE A 105 9.80 4.88 -0.50
N PHE A 106 9.27 6.09 -0.31
CA PHE A 106 9.98 7.36 -0.38
C PHE A 106 10.36 7.93 1.00
N GLY A 107 9.84 7.34 2.08
CA GLY A 107 10.02 7.83 3.44
C GLY A 107 9.53 6.81 4.46
N GLY A 108 9.32 7.25 5.69
CA GLY A 108 8.86 6.39 6.78
C GLY A 108 7.63 6.93 7.50
N ILE A 109 6.93 6.03 8.18
CA ILE A 109 5.86 6.40 9.11
C ILE A 109 6.48 7.13 10.30
N GLY A 110 5.95 8.33 10.60
CA GLY A 110 6.50 9.22 11.64
C GLY A 110 7.55 10.21 11.14
N GLU A 111 7.92 10.21 9.87
CA GLU A 111 8.87 11.15 9.29
C GLU A 111 8.24 12.55 9.14
N ARG A 112 8.50 13.42 10.11
CA ARG A 112 7.94 14.78 10.20
C ARG A 112 9.00 15.73 10.75
N THR A 113 9.31 16.80 9.99
CA THR A 113 10.30 17.82 10.37
C THR A 113 9.67 18.99 11.13
N GLY A 114 8.33 19.13 11.10
CA GLY A 114 7.62 20.28 11.67
C GLY A 114 7.63 21.52 10.77
N VAL A 115 8.21 21.43 9.59
CA VAL A 115 8.23 22.47 8.56
C VAL A 115 7.80 21.88 7.20
N PRO A 116 7.39 22.70 6.23
CA PRO A 116 7.09 22.22 4.88
C PRO A 116 8.28 21.49 4.26
N PRO A 117 8.04 20.50 3.38
CA PRO A 117 9.10 19.82 2.64
C PRO A 117 9.97 20.80 1.86
N THR A 118 11.26 20.52 1.81
CA THR A 118 12.22 21.29 1.04
C THR A 118 12.48 20.68 -0.34
N GLU A 119 12.95 21.48 -1.29
CA GLU A 119 13.35 20.97 -2.60
C GLU A 119 14.46 19.92 -2.50
N GLY A 120 15.42 20.10 -1.57
CA GLY A 120 16.48 19.11 -1.34
C GLY A 120 15.98 17.75 -0.87
N GLU A 121 14.91 17.71 -0.05
CA GLU A 121 14.26 16.45 0.33
C GLU A 121 13.61 15.76 -0.89
N TYR A 122 12.91 16.51 -1.73
CA TYR A 122 12.33 15.98 -2.96
C TYR A 122 13.38 15.52 -3.98
N GLU A 123 14.51 16.22 -4.11
CA GLU A 123 15.64 15.78 -4.94
C GLU A 123 16.22 14.45 -4.46
N ASN A 124 16.42 14.30 -3.14
CA ASN A 124 16.88 13.06 -2.55
C ASN A 124 15.90 11.90 -2.81
N ILE A 125 14.60 12.12 -2.61
CA ILE A 125 13.56 11.12 -2.87
C ILE A 125 13.57 10.72 -4.36
N ALA A 126 13.61 11.67 -5.28
CA ALA A 126 13.65 11.39 -6.71
C ALA A 126 14.89 10.56 -7.09
N ARG A 127 16.06 10.89 -6.53
CA ARG A 127 17.30 10.10 -6.69
C ARG A 127 17.14 8.67 -6.22
N VAL A 128 16.53 8.46 -5.05
CA VAL A 128 16.27 7.13 -4.47
C VAL A 128 15.32 6.34 -5.36
N LEU A 129 14.17 6.91 -5.71
CA LEU A 129 13.16 6.24 -6.53
C LEU A 129 13.66 5.95 -7.94
N THR A 130 14.49 6.81 -8.52
CA THR A 130 15.16 6.56 -9.81
C THR A 130 16.07 5.34 -9.74
N ALA A 131 16.91 5.25 -8.70
CA ALA A 131 17.80 4.11 -8.49
C ALA A 131 17.02 2.82 -8.23
N ALA A 132 15.99 2.88 -7.38
CA ALA A 132 15.10 1.77 -7.06
C ALA A 132 14.33 1.28 -8.31
N SER A 133 13.77 2.20 -9.12
CA SER A 133 13.05 1.85 -10.37
C SER A 133 13.95 1.15 -11.37
N LYS A 134 15.20 1.62 -11.51
CA LYS A 134 16.19 0.96 -12.37
C LYS A 134 16.48 -0.49 -11.91
N HIS A 135 16.65 -0.71 -10.60
CA HIS A 135 16.87 -2.04 -10.05
C HIS A 135 15.61 -2.92 -10.21
N ALA A 136 14.44 -2.40 -9.82
CA ALA A 136 13.16 -3.08 -9.90
C ALA A 136 12.85 -3.58 -11.33
N ARG A 137 13.18 -2.78 -12.35
CA ARG A 137 13.04 -3.18 -13.76
C ARG A 137 13.83 -4.43 -14.08
N THR A 138 15.05 -4.59 -13.56
CA THR A 138 15.87 -5.81 -13.76
C THR A 138 15.27 -7.05 -13.12
N ARG A 139 14.38 -6.85 -12.16
CA ARG A 139 13.69 -7.90 -11.40
C ARG A 139 12.24 -8.14 -11.86
N GLY A 140 11.75 -7.35 -12.84
CA GLY A 140 10.36 -7.40 -13.29
C GLY A 140 9.35 -6.86 -12.28
N ILE A 141 9.79 -5.98 -11.36
CA ILE A 141 8.96 -5.41 -10.29
C ILE A 141 8.51 -3.99 -10.67
N GLU A 142 7.24 -3.67 -10.41
CA GLU A 142 6.72 -2.30 -10.42
C GLU A 142 6.81 -1.69 -9.02
N LEU A 143 6.97 -0.36 -8.94
CA LEU A 143 7.03 0.37 -7.68
C LEU A 143 5.82 1.26 -7.51
N GLY A 144 5.18 1.23 -6.32
CA GLY A 144 4.04 2.07 -5.97
C GLY A 144 4.41 3.13 -4.94
N VAL A 145 4.12 4.40 -5.24
CA VAL A 145 4.28 5.53 -4.30
C VAL A 145 2.94 5.80 -3.66
N GLU A 146 2.83 5.54 -2.38
CA GLU A 146 1.62 5.76 -1.60
C GLU A 146 1.58 7.14 -0.98
N ALA A 147 0.59 7.96 -1.35
CA ALA A 147 0.33 9.21 -0.67
C ALA A 147 -0.33 8.93 0.70
N VAL A 148 0.32 9.35 1.78
CA VAL A 148 -0.15 9.13 3.16
C VAL A 148 -0.44 10.44 3.88
N ASN A 149 -1.29 10.40 4.92
CA ASN A 149 -1.70 11.61 5.63
C ASN A 149 -0.55 12.32 6.37
N ARG A 150 -0.77 13.61 6.65
CA ARG A 150 0.19 14.53 7.32
C ARG A 150 0.62 14.11 8.71
N TYR A 151 -0.13 13.24 9.38
CA TYR A 151 0.21 12.75 10.71
C TYR A 151 1.22 11.61 10.65
N GLU A 152 1.31 10.93 9.51
CA GLU A 152 2.22 9.82 9.28
C GLU A 152 3.48 10.23 8.53
N ASN A 153 3.38 11.17 7.57
CA ASN A 153 4.54 11.66 6.82
C ASN A 153 4.30 13.09 6.33
N HIS A 154 5.35 13.91 6.16
CA HIS A 154 5.19 15.30 5.75
C HIS A 154 5.51 15.55 4.25
N LEU A 155 5.92 14.54 3.49
CA LEU A 155 6.51 14.70 2.15
C LEU A 155 5.48 14.58 1.02
N ILE A 156 4.70 13.48 0.98
CA ILE A 156 3.74 13.21 -0.10
C ILE A 156 2.41 12.82 0.54
N ASN A 157 1.43 13.73 0.47
CA ASN A 157 0.15 13.57 1.18
C ASN A 157 -1.06 13.46 0.24
N THR A 158 -0.94 13.89 -1.03
CA THR A 158 -2.05 13.88 -1.99
C THR A 158 -1.70 13.13 -3.27
N GLY A 159 -2.72 12.69 -4.00
CA GLY A 159 -2.55 12.07 -5.31
C GLY A 159 -1.78 12.97 -6.27
N TRP A 160 -2.06 14.28 -6.27
CA TRP A 160 -1.31 15.26 -7.06
C TRP A 160 0.19 15.28 -6.71
N GLN A 161 0.56 15.29 -5.42
CA GLN A 161 1.98 15.26 -5.01
C GLN A 161 2.67 13.94 -5.41
N ALA A 162 1.96 12.81 -5.32
CA ALA A 162 2.50 11.53 -5.78
C ALA A 162 2.76 11.56 -7.30
N VAL A 163 1.85 12.13 -8.11
CA VAL A 163 2.05 12.32 -9.56
C VAL A 163 3.27 13.18 -9.82
N GLN A 164 3.41 14.33 -9.15
CA GLN A 164 4.58 15.22 -9.31
C GLN A 164 5.91 14.49 -9.02
N MET A 165 5.93 13.60 -8.02
CA MET A 165 7.12 12.81 -7.72
C MET A 165 7.38 11.77 -8.81
N ILE A 166 6.37 11.06 -9.30
CA ILE A 166 6.51 10.07 -10.38
C ILE A 166 7.00 10.71 -11.67
N GLU A 167 6.46 11.87 -12.04
CA GLU A 167 6.89 12.63 -13.21
C GLU A 167 8.35 13.10 -13.08
N ARG A 168 8.77 13.52 -11.88
CA ARG A 168 10.16 13.87 -11.58
C ARG A 168 11.11 12.69 -11.75
N VAL A 169 10.70 11.49 -11.33
CA VAL A 169 11.47 10.23 -11.51
C VAL A 169 11.54 9.82 -12.98
N GLY A 170 10.46 9.98 -13.74
CA GLY A 170 10.37 9.71 -15.17
C GLY A 170 10.55 8.24 -15.56
N ALA A 171 10.28 7.29 -14.65
CA ALA A 171 10.36 5.86 -14.92
C ALA A 171 8.97 5.30 -15.29
N ASP A 172 8.93 4.29 -16.17
CA ASP A 172 7.69 3.67 -16.67
C ASP A 172 7.17 2.52 -15.79
N ASN A 173 7.98 2.06 -14.83
CA ASN A 173 7.64 1.01 -13.86
C ASN A 173 7.38 1.55 -12.44
N ILE A 174 6.92 2.80 -12.34
CA ILE A 174 6.49 3.42 -11.09
C ILE A 174 5.05 3.91 -11.26
N PHE A 175 4.23 3.79 -10.21
CA PHE A 175 2.81 4.13 -10.24
C PHE A 175 2.36 4.82 -8.94
N VAL A 176 1.19 5.47 -8.98
CA VAL A 176 0.54 6.02 -7.79
C VAL A 176 -0.25 4.94 -7.08
N HIS A 177 -0.07 4.85 -5.78
CA HIS A 177 -0.89 4.14 -4.83
C HIS A 177 -1.66 5.16 -3.99
N LEU A 178 -2.98 5.02 -3.89
CA LEU A 178 -3.83 5.83 -3.02
C LEU A 178 -4.47 4.96 -1.93
N ASP A 179 -4.85 5.59 -0.83
CA ASP A 179 -5.58 4.97 0.26
C ASP A 179 -6.77 5.86 0.66
N THR A 180 -7.95 5.28 0.76
CA THR A 180 -9.19 6.00 1.06
C THR A 180 -9.19 6.64 2.45
N TYR A 181 -8.49 6.06 3.43
CA TYR A 181 -8.27 6.67 4.74
C TYR A 181 -7.42 7.94 4.64
N HIS A 182 -6.29 7.89 3.93
CA HIS A 182 -5.42 9.04 3.74
C HIS A 182 -6.11 10.14 2.92
N MET A 183 -6.81 9.77 1.84
CA MET A 183 -7.58 10.70 1.02
C MET A 183 -8.69 11.40 1.82
N ASN A 184 -9.35 10.70 2.74
CA ASN A 184 -10.37 11.28 3.60
C ASN A 184 -9.84 12.40 4.52
N ILE A 185 -8.54 12.40 4.81
CA ILE A 185 -7.88 13.43 5.63
C ILE A 185 -7.32 14.57 4.75
N GLU A 186 -6.71 14.25 3.61
CA GLU A 186 -5.86 15.18 2.85
C GLU A 186 -6.53 15.80 1.65
N GLU A 187 -7.42 15.06 0.96
CA GLU A 187 -7.99 15.53 -0.30
C GLU A 187 -9.18 16.49 -0.07
N LYS A 188 -9.34 17.45 -0.97
CA LYS A 188 -10.50 18.34 -0.99
C LYS A 188 -11.68 17.68 -1.74
N GLY A 189 -12.10 16.51 -1.27
CA GLY A 189 -12.98 15.56 -1.94
C GLY A 189 -12.19 14.36 -2.43
N ALA A 190 -12.60 13.16 -2.04
CA ALA A 190 -11.86 11.91 -2.34
C ALA A 190 -11.72 11.68 -3.85
N ALA A 191 -12.71 12.08 -4.66
CA ALA A 191 -12.63 12.01 -6.11
C ALA A 191 -11.44 12.78 -6.69
N ASN A 192 -11.04 13.91 -6.10
CA ASN A 192 -9.98 14.75 -6.67
C ASN A 192 -8.62 14.01 -6.67
N GLY A 193 -8.24 13.33 -5.60
CA GLY A 193 -7.01 12.54 -5.56
C GLY A 193 -6.97 11.46 -6.65
N ILE A 194 -8.11 10.78 -6.88
CA ILE A 194 -8.26 9.77 -7.94
C ILE A 194 -8.15 10.41 -9.34
N LEU A 195 -8.82 11.53 -9.55
CA LEU A 195 -8.82 12.23 -10.86
C LEU A 195 -7.44 12.82 -11.17
N ASP A 196 -6.74 13.36 -10.18
CA ASP A 196 -5.38 13.88 -10.33
C ASP A 196 -4.40 12.76 -10.68
N ALA A 197 -4.58 11.59 -10.08
CA ALA A 197 -3.69 10.43 -10.28
C ALA A 197 -4.08 9.54 -11.48
N ARG A 198 -5.17 9.81 -12.20
CA ARG A 198 -5.81 8.90 -13.17
C ARG A 198 -4.87 8.19 -14.16
N GLU A 199 -3.84 8.88 -14.66
CA GLU A 199 -2.90 8.32 -15.65
C GLU A 199 -1.87 7.37 -15.01
N HIS A 200 -1.67 7.46 -13.69
CA HIS A 200 -0.64 6.73 -12.95
C HIS A 200 -1.20 5.83 -11.87
N LEU A 201 -2.51 5.91 -11.57
CA LEU A 201 -3.15 5.14 -10.51
C LEU A 201 -3.29 3.66 -10.91
N LYS A 202 -2.60 2.77 -10.21
CA LYS A 202 -2.70 1.32 -10.44
C LYS A 202 -3.14 0.52 -9.21
N TYR A 203 -3.14 1.14 -8.04
CA TYR A 203 -3.39 0.46 -6.79
C TYR A 203 -4.09 1.38 -5.79
N ILE A 204 -5.08 0.86 -5.06
CA ILE A 204 -5.77 1.62 -4.05
C ILE A 204 -6.08 0.76 -2.83
N HIS A 205 -5.76 1.26 -1.64
CA HIS A 205 -6.25 0.73 -0.38
C HIS A 205 -7.67 1.21 -0.13
N LEU A 206 -8.54 0.26 0.17
CA LEU A 206 -9.93 0.48 0.59
C LEU A 206 -9.97 0.35 2.12
N SER A 207 -9.64 1.43 2.79
CA SER A 207 -9.53 1.54 4.24
C SER A 207 -10.59 2.51 4.78
N GLU A 208 -11.23 2.17 5.89
CA GLU A 208 -12.24 3.05 6.49
C GLU A 208 -11.59 4.25 7.20
N SER A 209 -12.38 5.30 7.45
CA SER A 209 -11.95 6.55 8.09
C SER A 209 -11.36 6.38 9.50
N ASP A 210 -11.55 5.24 10.13
CA ASP A 210 -10.94 4.87 11.41
C ASP A 210 -10.05 3.61 11.34
N ARG A 211 -9.72 3.15 10.12
CA ARG A 211 -8.96 1.92 9.85
C ARG A 211 -9.69 0.62 10.26
N GLY A 212 -11.02 0.71 10.51
CA GLY A 212 -11.87 -0.41 10.91
C GLY A 212 -12.59 -1.10 9.75
N THR A 213 -13.87 -1.44 10.00
CA THR A 213 -14.71 -2.16 9.02
C THR A 213 -15.20 -1.21 7.92
N PRO A 214 -14.84 -1.41 6.64
CA PRO A 214 -15.35 -0.59 5.54
C PRO A 214 -16.88 -0.52 5.50
N GLY A 215 -17.38 0.71 5.41
CA GLY A 215 -18.82 1.01 5.44
C GLY A 215 -19.37 1.35 6.82
N TYR A 216 -18.56 1.28 7.89
CA TYR A 216 -18.99 1.62 9.25
C TYR A 216 -18.51 3.03 9.72
N GLY A 217 -17.77 3.73 8.88
CA GLY A 217 -17.21 5.06 9.17
C GLY A 217 -17.71 6.15 8.24
N ASN A 218 -16.81 7.07 7.89
CA ASN A 218 -17.15 8.32 7.19
C ASN A 218 -16.54 8.43 5.79
N CYS A 219 -15.87 7.38 5.27
CA CYS A 219 -15.34 7.43 3.91
C CYS A 219 -16.47 7.63 2.89
N PRO A 220 -16.32 8.56 1.93
CA PRO A 220 -17.34 8.85 0.92
C PRO A 220 -17.31 7.80 -0.20
N TRP A 221 -17.68 6.56 0.11
CA TRP A 221 -17.54 5.39 -0.76
C TRP A 221 -18.18 5.57 -2.15
N ASP A 222 -19.36 6.20 -2.23
CA ASP A 222 -20.01 6.43 -3.54
C ASP A 222 -19.20 7.38 -4.40
N GLU A 223 -18.62 8.44 -3.84
CA GLU A 223 -17.74 9.37 -4.54
C GLU A 223 -16.48 8.67 -5.03
N ILE A 224 -15.85 7.85 -4.16
CA ILE A 224 -14.63 7.08 -4.48
C ILE A 224 -14.89 6.13 -5.65
N TYR A 225 -15.91 5.27 -5.55
CA TYR A 225 -16.21 4.28 -6.58
C TYR A 225 -16.68 4.92 -7.89
N ALA A 226 -17.43 6.02 -7.82
CA ALA A 226 -17.81 6.79 -9.01
C ALA A 226 -16.58 7.38 -9.74
N ALA A 227 -15.61 7.91 -9.00
CA ALA A 227 -14.37 8.44 -9.57
C ALA A 227 -13.51 7.32 -10.18
N LEU A 228 -13.36 6.17 -9.52
CA LEU A 228 -12.66 5.00 -10.08
C LEU A 228 -13.33 4.50 -11.37
N ALA A 229 -14.65 4.45 -11.40
CA ALA A 229 -15.39 4.09 -12.64
C ALA A 229 -15.19 5.12 -13.74
N ALA A 230 -15.23 6.42 -13.42
CA ALA A 230 -15.06 7.51 -14.39
C ALA A 230 -13.69 7.48 -15.08
N ILE A 231 -12.61 7.09 -14.37
CA ILE A 231 -11.27 6.93 -14.96
C ILE A 231 -11.06 5.56 -15.62
N GLY A 232 -12.05 4.67 -15.57
CA GLY A 232 -11.92 3.30 -16.10
C GLY A 232 -10.90 2.45 -15.35
N PHE A 233 -10.79 2.62 -14.04
CA PHE A 233 -9.79 1.91 -13.20
C PHE A 233 -9.84 0.39 -13.38
N ARG A 234 -8.67 -0.24 -13.51
CA ARG A 234 -8.49 -1.69 -13.70
C ARG A 234 -7.36 -2.27 -12.84
N GLY A 235 -6.93 -1.52 -11.83
CA GLY A 235 -5.84 -1.93 -10.92
C GLY A 235 -6.31 -2.76 -9.73
N GLY A 236 -5.45 -2.88 -8.73
CA GLY A 236 -5.71 -3.61 -7.49
C GLY A 236 -6.55 -2.79 -6.51
N LEU A 237 -7.57 -3.43 -5.95
CA LEU A 237 -8.44 -2.92 -4.88
C LEU A 237 -8.13 -3.73 -3.61
N ALA A 238 -7.25 -3.23 -2.74
CA ALA A 238 -6.84 -3.96 -1.54
C ALA A 238 -7.60 -3.45 -0.31
N MET A 239 -8.35 -4.34 0.35
CA MET A 239 -8.93 -4.01 1.65
C MET A 239 -7.83 -3.93 2.70
N GLU A 240 -7.79 -2.81 3.43
CA GLU A 240 -6.86 -2.60 4.54
C GLU A 240 -7.62 -2.25 5.81
N SER A 241 -7.26 -2.90 6.92
CA SER A 241 -7.77 -2.61 8.25
C SER A 241 -6.74 -3.02 9.30
N PHE A 242 -6.69 -2.30 10.42
CA PHE A 242 -5.67 -2.49 11.46
C PHE A 242 -6.30 -2.92 12.78
N ILE A 243 -6.72 -4.17 12.88
CA ILE A 243 -7.52 -4.67 14.02
C ILE A 243 -6.65 -5.23 15.17
N ASN A 244 -5.56 -5.91 14.91
CA ASN A 244 -4.73 -6.58 15.92
C ASN A 244 -3.26 -6.14 15.80
N MET A 245 -2.98 -4.90 16.17
CA MET A 245 -1.68 -4.29 15.97
C MET A 245 -0.72 -4.54 17.13
N PRO A 246 0.55 -4.87 16.87
CA PRO A 246 1.60 -4.75 17.87
C PRO A 246 1.72 -3.30 18.36
N PRO A 247 2.05 -3.07 19.65
CA PRO A 247 2.06 -1.71 20.22
C PRO A 247 2.92 -0.70 19.46
N GLU A 248 4.07 -1.13 18.93
CA GLU A 248 4.98 -0.30 18.14
C GLU A 248 4.39 0.15 16.81
N VAL A 249 3.60 -0.71 16.16
CA VAL A 249 2.89 -0.37 14.91
C VAL A 249 1.70 0.52 15.23
N ALA A 250 0.91 0.17 16.25
CA ALA A 250 -0.22 0.98 16.73
C ALA A 250 0.21 2.41 17.09
N TYR A 251 1.39 2.57 17.72
CA TYR A 251 1.97 3.88 18.01
C TYR A 251 2.26 4.69 16.74
N GLY A 252 2.88 4.08 15.74
CA GLY A 252 3.20 4.76 14.48
C GLY A 252 1.97 5.21 13.70
N LEU A 253 0.90 4.42 13.73
CA LEU A 253 -0.37 4.66 13.03
C LEU A 253 -1.42 5.39 13.89
N ALA A 254 -1.10 5.73 15.14
CA ALA A 254 -2.00 6.38 16.11
C ALA A 254 -3.32 5.62 16.34
N VAL A 255 -3.28 4.29 16.33
CA VAL A 255 -4.45 3.42 16.60
C VAL A 255 -4.48 3.07 18.09
N TRP A 256 -5.26 3.81 18.86
CA TRP A 256 -5.27 3.74 20.33
C TRP A 256 -6.44 2.92 20.92
N ARG A 257 -7.37 2.48 20.10
CA ARG A 257 -8.53 1.69 20.50
C ARG A 257 -8.80 0.58 19.46
N PRO A 258 -9.52 -0.48 19.84
CA PRO A 258 -10.03 -1.42 18.84
C PRO A 258 -10.89 -0.69 17.80
N VAL A 259 -10.61 -0.90 16.53
CA VAL A 259 -11.33 -0.28 15.40
C VAL A 259 -12.38 -1.21 14.80
N ALA A 260 -12.33 -2.49 15.12
CA ALA A 260 -13.36 -3.49 14.86
C ALA A 260 -13.33 -4.54 15.97
N LYS A 261 -14.36 -5.35 16.06
CA LYS A 261 -14.46 -6.42 17.06
C LYS A 261 -13.45 -7.55 16.81
N ASP A 262 -13.38 -8.03 15.57
CA ASP A 262 -12.53 -9.12 15.14
C ASP A 262 -12.40 -9.15 13.61
N GLU A 263 -11.59 -10.08 13.08
CA GLU A 263 -11.41 -10.24 11.65
C GLU A 263 -12.70 -10.68 10.93
N GLU A 264 -13.58 -11.43 11.60
CA GLU A 264 -14.84 -11.86 11.00
C GLU A 264 -15.81 -10.71 10.77
N GLU A 265 -15.81 -9.70 11.64
CA GLU A 265 -16.58 -8.48 11.42
C GLU A 265 -16.08 -7.76 10.16
N VAL A 266 -14.77 -7.55 10.04
CA VAL A 266 -14.19 -6.83 8.90
C VAL A 266 -14.36 -7.61 7.60
N MET A 267 -14.02 -8.89 7.60
CA MET A 267 -14.11 -9.73 6.40
C MET A 267 -15.56 -10.11 6.05
N GLY A 268 -16.40 -10.30 7.06
CA GLY A 268 -17.80 -10.71 6.86
C GLY A 268 -18.74 -9.56 6.46
N ASN A 269 -18.44 -8.33 6.85
CA ASN A 269 -19.26 -7.14 6.54
C ASN A 269 -18.54 -6.20 5.58
N GLY A 270 -17.29 -5.85 5.84
CA GLY A 270 -16.52 -4.89 5.02
C GLY A 270 -16.25 -5.38 3.62
N LEU A 271 -15.77 -6.63 3.45
CA LEU A 271 -15.48 -7.17 2.13
C LEU A 271 -16.73 -7.30 1.22
N PRO A 272 -17.87 -7.83 1.69
CA PRO A 272 -19.10 -7.82 0.90
C PRO A 272 -19.59 -6.42 0.56
N PHE A 273 -19.47 -5.46 1.48
CA PHE A 273 -19.78 -4.05 1.23
C PHE A 273 -18.95 -3.49 0.08
N LEU A 274 -17.62 -3.63 0.12
CA LEU A 274 -16.72 -3.15 -0.92
C LEU A 274 -16.98 -3.82 -2.28
N ARG A 275 -17.19 -5.15 -2.30
CA ARG A 275 -17.52 -5.90 -3.53
C ARG A 275 -18.86 -5.46 -4.13
N ASN A 276 -19.86 -5.19 -3.29
CA ASN A 276 -21.15 -4.69 -3.77
C ASN A 276 -21.03 -3.31 -4.37
N LYS A 277 -20.23 -2.41 -3.76
CA LYS A 277 -19.92 -1.11 -4.34
C LYS A 277 -19.21 -1.25 -5.69
N ALA A 278 -18.19 -2.10 -5.80
CA ALA A 278 -17.50 -2.33 -7.06
C ALA A 278 -18.43 -2.84 -8.18
N LYS A 279 -19.36 -3.75 -7.86
CA LYS A 279 -20.39 -4.19 -8.80
C LYS A 279 -21.34 -3.07 -9.20
N GLN A 280 -21.82 -2.27 -8.23
CA GLN A 280 -22.71 -1.14 -8.45
C GLN A 280 -22.12 -0.14 -9.45
N TYR A 281 -20.82 0.07 -9.41
CA TYR A 281 -20.10 1.02 -10.27
C TYR A 281 -19.40 0.36 -11.48
N GLY A 282 -19.58 -0.92 -11.73
CA GLY A 282 -19.09 -1.63 -12.92
C GLY A 282 -17.56 -1.80 -12.94
N LEU A 283 -16.91 -1.90 -11.78
CA LEU A 283 -15.47 -2.17 -11.67
C LEU A 283 -15.15 -3.67 -11.69
N ILE A 284 -16.12 -4.52 -11.38
CA ILE A 284 -16.06 -5.98 -11.44
C ILE A 284 -17.35 -6.56 -11.99
#